data_e8ead4cce23910354fd7d6c0a4a750c0
#
_entry.id   e8ead4cce23910354fd7d6c0a4a750c0
#
_cell.length_a   1.000
_cell.length_b   1.000
_cell.length_c   1.000
_cell.angle_alpha   90.00
_cell.angle_beta   90.00
_cell.angle_gamma   90.00
#
_symmetry.space_group_name_H-M   'P 1'
#
loop_
_entity.id
_entity.type
_entity.pdbx_description
1 polymer ?
#
loop_
_entity_poly.entity_id
_entity_poly.type
_entity_poly.pdbx_seq_one_letter_code
_entity_poly.pdbx_strand_id
1 'polypeptide(L)'
;MMSSFDTEFTLDIQKKFLQLLVFDQKWAALNGLDIIKPEFFENRILHNLCKWIHEYHKKYKNIPTKDVLKEKAKDFININNLGMKEYFQYAETIDHIFTLDDNTDLEFFKDKAIVFVRQAAWQQVLAKGTETLKEGNYEEAINAFKKVLTLGSENDLGLDFEDTTTEKFLDLLKEDYDKGSMLQTGIPAWDKALGGGFVKKNLHLIGAAPGGGKSKTMAYLTKQAMESFKKIIFITLELSETETQANINCAITGLNMYQMLNPENREEFDHKLAMFKANFHPQCVVKFYKPGAITADTIHNFIQKVIQHKKETLGIDWKPDVIFVDYLYQKMYHKQ
;
A
#
# COMPACT_ATOMS: atom_id res chain seq x y z
N MET A 1 -26.76 21.61 -4.32
CA MET A 1 -25.33 21.81 -4.08
C MET A 1 -24.62 20.89 -5.04
N MET A 2 -23.84 21.39 -6.01
CA MET A 2 -22.92 20.58 -6.81
C MET A 2 -21.98 19.88 -5.85
N SER A 3 -21.75 18.59 -5.99
CA SER A 3 -20.80 17.85 -5.18
C SER A 3 -19.38 18.35 -5.47
N SER A 4 -18.45 18.24 -4.53
CA SER A 4 -17.04 18.59 -4.78
C SER A 4 -16.43 17.80 -5.95
N PHE A 5 -17.01 16.67 -6.28
CA PHE A 5 -16.68 15.82 -7.42
C PHE A 5 -16.96 16.51 -8.76
N ASP A 6 -18.13 17.15 -8.90
CA ASP A 6 -18.53 17.86 -10.15
C ASP A 6 -17.65 19.07 -10.45
N THR A 7 -17.05 19.67 -9.43
CA THR A 7 -16.12 20.79 -9.60
C THR A 7 -14.69 20.39 -9.96
N GLU A 8 -14.25 19.21 -9.51
CA GLU A 8 -12.89 18.72 -9.75
C GLU A 8 -12.76 17.97 -11.08
N PHE A 9 -13.77 17.16 -11.46
CA PHE A 9 -13.75 16.34 -12.68
C PHE A 9 -14.83 16.77 -13.66
N THR A 10 -14.61 17.92 -14.29
CA THR A 10 -15.50 18.43 -15.34
C THR A 10 -15.59 17.47 -16.53
N LEU A 11 -16.63 17.63 -17.36
CA LEU A 11 -16.80 16.81 -18.58
C LEU A 11 -15.56 16.85 -19.49
N ASP A 12 -14.86 17.98 -19.56
CA ASP A 12 -13.67 18.10 -20.38
C ASP A 12 -12.49 17.31 -19.81
N ILE A 13 -12.34 17.25 -18.49
CA ILE A 13 -11.34 16.40 -17.84
C ILE A 13 -11.70 14.92 -18.05
N GLN A 14 -12.97 14.55 -17.93
CA GLN A 14 -13.41 13.17 -18.18
C GLN A 14 -13.20 12.73 -19.65
N LYS A 15 -13.35 13.63 -20.63
CA LYS A 15 -12.99 13.37 -22.04
C LYS A 15 -11.49 13.06 -22.18
N LYS A 16 -10.62 13.74 -21.44
CA LYS A 16 -9.18 13.48 -21.44
C LYS A 16 -8.84 12.06 -20.94
N PHE A 17 -9.62 11.49 -20.05
CA PHE A 17 -9.45 10.09 -19.66
C PHE A 17 -9.74 9.09 -20.79
N LEU A 18 -10.70 9.41 -21.68
CA LEU A 18 -10.91 8.61 -22.89
C LEU A 18 -9.83 8.87 -23.94
N GLN A 19 -9.24 10.07 -24.00
CA GLN A 19 -8.06 10.35 -24.84
C GLN A 19 -6.88 9.46 -24.46
N LEU A 20 -6.64 9.21 -23.16
CA LEU A 20 -5.59 8.28 -22.71
C LEU A 20 -5.75 6.89 -23.33
N LEU A 21 -6.99 6.36 -23.38
CA LEU A 21 -7.26 5.06 -23.99
C LEU A 21 -7.00 5.02 -25.49
N VAL A 22 -7.14 6.16 -26.16
CA VAL A 22 -6.99 6.25 -27.61
C VAL A 22 -5.54 6.51 -28.03
N PHE A 23 -4.85 7.42 -27.34
CA PHE A 23 -3.51 7.89 -27.75
C PHE A 23 -2.37 7.07 -27.13
N ASP A 24 -2.53 6.57 -25.90
CA ASP A 24 -1.55 5.67 -25.29
C ASP A 24 -2.06 4.23 -25.29
N GLN A 25 -1.99 3.61 -26.48
CA GLN A 25 -2.50 2.25 -26.68
C GLN A 25 -1.77 1.20 -25.82
N LYS A 26 -0.46 1.40 -25.54
CA LYS A 26 0.31 0.51 -24.66
C LYS A 26 -0.23 0.57 -23.24
N TRP A 27 -0.37 1.78 -22.70
CA TRP A 27 -0.94 1.96 -21.36
C TRP A 27 -2.42 1.53 -21.29
N ALA A 28 -3.21 1.84 -22.33
CA ALA A 28 -4.61 1.43 -22.41
C ALA A 28 -4.77 -0.09 -22.32
N ALA A 29 -3.95 -0.85 -23.06
CA ALA A 29 -4.03 -2.32 -23.06
C ALA A 29 -3.54 -2.95 -21.75
N LEU A 30 -2.51 -2.39 -21.11
CA LEU A 30 -1.93 -2.93 -19.88
C LEU A 30 -2.69 -2.53 -18.62
N ASN A 31 -3.20 -1.31 -18.55
CA ASN A 31 -3.75 -0.72 -17.34
C ASN A 31 -5.05 0.05 -17.57
N GLY A 32 -5.11 0.86 -18.64
CA GLY A 32 -6.16 1.85 -18.84
C GLY A 32 -7.56 1.25 -18.89
N LEU A 33 -7.73 0.15 -19.61
CA LEU A 33 -9.02 -0.54 -19.72
C LEU A 33 -9.45 -1.25 -18.43
N ASP A 34 -8.51 -1.63 -17.56
CA ASP A 34 -8.85 -2.19 -16.27
C ASP A 34 -9.23 -1.12 -15.24
N ILE A 35 -8.69 0.08 -15.39
CA ILE A 35 -8.93 1.22 -14.50
C ILE A 35 -10.16 2.02 -14.95
N ILE A 36 -10.18 2.51 -16.19
CA ILE A 36 -11.22 3.39 -16.72
C ILE A 36 -12.38 2.55 -17.25
N LYS A 37 -13.41 2.35 -16.45
CA LYS A 37 -14.59 1.55 -16.79
C LYS A 37 -15.81 2.42 -17.11
N PRO A 38 -16.72 1.93 -17.98
CA PRO A 38 -17.92 2.67 -18.36
C PRO A 38 -18.76 3.15 -17.17
N GLU A 39 -18.90 2.32 -16.14
CA GLU A 39 -19.69 2.58 -14.95
C GLU A 39 -19.24 3.78 -14.11
N PHE A 40 -18.03 4.30 -14.33
CA PHE A 40 -17.52 5.48 -13.63
C PHE A 40 -17.94 6.81 -14.26
N PHE A 41 -18.52 6.77 -15.47
CA PHE A 41 -19.01 7.96 -16.15
C PHE A 41 -20.53 8.11 -15.96
N GLU A 42 -20.95 9.18 -15.30
CA GLU A 42 -22.38 9.53 -15.18
C GLU A 42 -22.95 10.08 -16.51
N ASN A 43 -22.08 10.74 -17.29
CA ASN A 43 -22.47 11.25 -18.61
C ASN A 43 -22.69 10.08 -19.57
N ARG A 44 -23.92 9.97 -20.10
CA ARG A 44 -24.34 8.89 -21.00
C ARG A 44 -23.47 8.73 -22.24
N ILE A 45 -22.98 9.85 -22.81
CA ILE A 45 -22.15 9.81 -24.03
C ILE A 45 -20.78 9.20 -23.68
N LEU A 46 -20.14 9.69 -22.61
CA LEU A 46 -18.83 9.17 -22.18
C LEU A 46 -18.92 7.71 -21.72
N HIS A 47 -19.98 7.35 -21.01
CA HIS A 47 -20.27 5.97 -20.62
C HIS A 47 -20.32 5.04 -21.86
N ASN A 48 -21.13 5.41 -22.86
CA ASN A 48 -21.28 4.60 -24.07
C ASN A 48 -19.99 4.52 -24.89
N LEU A 49 -19.27 5.64 -25.02
CA LEU A 49 -17.98 5.65 -25.74
C LEU A 49 -16.94 4.76 -25.04
N CYS A 50 -16.83 4.84 -23.73
CA CYS A 50 -15.98 3.95 -22.94
C CYS A 50 -16.39 2.48 -23.15
N LYS A 51 -17.67 2.17 -23.04
CA LYS A 51 -18.21 0.82 -23.26
C LYS A 51 -17.86 0.29 -24.67
N TRP A 52 -18.00 1.10 -25.71
CA TRP A 52 -17.68 0.68 -27.08
C TRP A 52 -16.17 0.46 -27.29
N ILE A 53 -15.33 1.23 -26.63
CA ILE A 53 -13.88 1.02 -26.64
C ILE A 53 -13.55 -0.34 -25.99
N HIS A 54 -14.14 -0.65 -24.83
CA HIS A 54 -13.94 -1.93 -24.15
C HIS A 54 -14.45 -3.13 -24.98
N GLU A 55 -15.65 -3.04 -25.56
CA GLU A 55 -16.22 -4.09 -26.40
C GLU A 55 -15.35 -4.35 -27.63
N TYR A 56 -14.86 -3.27 -28.27
CA TYR A 56 -14.00 -3.38 -29.43
C TYR A 56 -12.67 -4.04 -29.08
N HIS A 57 -12.04 -3.60 -27.99
CA HIS A 57 -10.79 -4.20 -27.50
C HIS A 57 -10.96 -5.67 -27.12
N LYS A 58 -12.04 -6.01 -26.46
CA LYS A 58 -12.33 -7.42 -26.11
C LYS A 58 -12.41 -8.31 -27.34
N LYS A 59 -13.00 -7.80 -28.45
CA LYS A 59 -13.21 -8.56 -29.68
C LYS A 59 -11.99 -8.57 -30.59
N TYR A 60 -11.33 -7.44 -30.77
CA TYR A 60 -10.31 -7.24 -31.79
C TYR A 60 -8.88 -7.07 -31.23
N LYS A 61 -8.74 -7.00 -29.90
CA LYS A 61 -7.46 -6.79 -29.19
C LYS A 61 -6.74 -5.50 -29.62
N ASN A 62 -7.51 -4.51 -30.03
CA ASN A 62 -7.02 -3.21 -30.49
C ASN A 62 -7.98 -2.10 -30.04
N ILE A 63 -7.54 -0.85 -30.06
CA ILE A 63 -8.37 0.32 -29.78
C ILE A 63 -9.12 0.74 -31.06
N PRO A 64 -10.43 1.08 -31.00
CA PRO A 64 -11.18 1.48 -32.17
C PRO A 64 -10.70 2.80 -32.74
N THR A 65 -10.74 2.93 -34.08
CA THR A 65 -10.50 4.20 -34.75
C THR A 65 -11.70 5.16 -34.60
N LYS A 66 -11.48 6.44 -34.92
CA LYS A 66 -12.49 7.49 -34.92
C LYS A 66 -13.74 7.09 -35.73
N ASP A 67 -13.52 6.55 -36.95
CA ASP A 67 -14.60 6.16 -37.86
C ASP A 67 -15.41 4.98 -37.31
N VAL A 68 -14.77 4.02 -36.66
CA VAL A 68 -15.46 2.90 -36.00
C VAL A 68 -16.37 3.39 -34.87
N LEU A 69 -15.93 4.35 -34.06
CA LEU A 69 -16.78 4.90 -33.00
C LEU A 69 -17.93 5.74 -33.58
N LYS A 70 -17.72 6.49 -34.65
CA LYS A 70 -18.79 7.23 -35.34
C LYS A 70 -19.83 6.30 -35.93
N GLU A 71 -19.44 5.18 -36.52
CA GLU A 71 -20.38 4.18 -37.05
C GLU A 71 -21.16 3.50 -35.91
N LYS A 72 -20.49 3.12 -34.82
CA LYS A 72 -21.18 2.60 -33.62
C LYS A 72 -22.17 3.61 -33.03
N ALA A 73 -21.83 4.91 -33.03
CA ALA A 73 -22.75 5.95 -32.58
C ALA A 73 -23.97 6.04 -33.48
N LYS A 74 -23.80 5.97 -34.79
CA LYS A 74 -24.90 5.96 -35.78
C LYS A 74 -25.81 4.76 -35.60
N ASP A 75 -25.24 3.57 -35.46
CA ASP A 75 -26.01 2.35 -35.19
C ASP A 75 -26.79 2.47 -33.88
N PHE A 76 -26.18 2.97 -32.82
CA PHE A 76 -26.85 3.16 -31.52
C PHE A 76 -28.00 4.14 -31.63
N ILE A 77 -27.88 5.24 -32.33
CA ILE A 77 -28.93 6.25 -32.58
C ILE A 77 -30.08 5.61 -33.33
N ASN A 78 -29.80 4.86 -34.41
CA ASN A 78 -30.81 4.18 -35.21
C ASN A 78 -31.59 3.11 -34.40
N ILE A 79 -30.87 2.26 -33.66
CA ILE A 79 -31.50 1.18 -32.86
C ILE A 79 -32.42 1.74 -31.76
N ASN A 80 -32.01 2.86 -31.14
CA ASN A 80 -32.79 3.47 -30.05
C ASN A 80 -33.79 4.53 -30.53
N ASN A 81 -33.97 4.72 -31.82
CA ASN A 81 -34.83 5.73 -32.44
C ASN A 81 -34.59 7.15 -31.92
N LEU A 82 -33.31 7.50 -31.73
CA LEU A 82 -32.88 8.83 -31.28
C LEU A 82 -32.76 9.76 -32.50
N GLY A 83 -32.76 11.08 -32.24
CA GLY A 83 -32.70 12.08 -33.30
C GLY A 83 -31.29 12.40 -33.75
N MET A 84 -31.18 13.15 -34.87
CA MET A 84 -29.89 13.60 -35.40
C MET A 84 -29.13 14.52 -34.43
N LYS A 85 -29.84 15.21 -33.55
CA LYS A 85 -29.20 16.08 -32.52
C LYS A 85 -28.31 15.28 -31.60
N GLU A 86 -28.79 14.12 -31.14
CA GLU A 86 -28.02 13.20 -30.29
C GLU A 86 -26.81 12.64 -31.04
N TYR A 87 -26.95 12.30 -32.32
CA TYR A 87 -25.83 11.87 -33.14
C TYR A 87 -24.73 12.94 -33.22
N PHE A 88 -25.09 14.21 -33.41
CA PHE A 88 -24.10 15.30 -33.48
C PHE A 88 -23.34 15.45 -32.13
N GLN A 89 -24.00 15.27 -30.99
CA GLN A 89 -23.34 15.30 -29.69
C GLN A 89 -22.30 14.17 -29.54
N TYR A 90 -22.63 12.95 -29.98
CA TYR A 90 -21.67 11.84 -30.02
C TYR A 90 -20.52 12.15 -30.98
N ALA A 91 -20.81 12.61 -32.19
CA ALA A 91 -19.80 12.93 -33.20
C ALA A 91 -18.83 14.01 -32.73
N GLU A 92 -19.33 15.09 -32.13
CA GLU A 92 -18.51 16.17 -31.54
C GLU A 92 -17.62 15.65 -30.41
N THR A 93 -18.19 14.83 -29.50
CA THR A 93 -17.42 14.23 -28.41
C THR A 93 -16.33 13.29 -28.93
N ILE A 94 -16.65 12.47 -29.96
CA ILE A 94 -15.66 11.59 -30.60
C ILE A 94 -14.57 12.43 -31.26
N ASP A 95 -14.92 13.52 -31.99
CA ASP A 95 -13.95 14.40 -32.59
C ASP A 95 -13.01 15.00 -31.57
N HIS A 96 -13.53 15.43 -30.43
CA HIS A 96 -12.73 15.95 -29.33
C HIS A 96 -11.78 14.88 -28.73
N ILE A 97 -12.27 13.64 -28.52
CA ILE A 97 -11.46 12.55 -27.95
C ILE A 97 -10.29 12.17 -28.89
N PHE A 98 -10.47 12.30 -30.20
CA PHE A 98 -9.41 12.02 -31.19
C PHE A 98 -8.58 13.26 -31.59
N THR A 99 -8.72 14.36 -30.87
CA THR A 99 -7.91 15.56 -31.04
C THR A 99 -7.08 15.78 -29.79
N LEU A 100 -5.75 15.64 -29.91
CA LEU A 100 -4.82 15.90 -28.80
C LEU A 100 -4.28 17.32 -28.96
N ASP A 101 -4.37 18.13 -27.92
CA ASP A 101 -3.73 19.43 -27.88
C ASP A 101 -2.21 19.24 -27.65
N ASP A 102 -1.36 20.05 -28.30
CA ASP A 102 0.10 19.95 -28.22
C ASP A 102 0.66 20.03 -26.79
N ASN A 103 -0.10 20.59 -25.86
CA ASN A 103 0.27 20.76 -24.45
C ASN A 103 -0.40 19.73 -23.50
N THR A 104 -0.99 18.64 -24.03
CA THR A 104 -1.64 17.64 -23.16
C THR A 104 -0.60 16.75 -22.51
N ASP A 105 -0.40 16.89 -21.18
CA ASP A 105 0.44 16.03 -20.37
C ASP A 105 -0.32 14.73 -20.05
N LEU A 106 -0.07 13.67 -20.85
CA LEU A 106 -0.73 12.38 -20.68
C LEU A 106 -0.40 11.72 -19.33
N GLU A 107 0.83 11.87 -18.83
CA GLU A 107 1.23 11.29 -17.54
C GLU A 107 0.46 11.93 -16.39
N PHE A 108 0.33 13.25 -16.38
CA PHE A 108 -0.51 13.95 -15.42
C PHE A 108 -1.97 13.45 -15.41
N PHE A 109 -2.52 13.22 -16.61
CA PHE A 109 -3.90 12.74 -16.71
C PHE A 109 -4.06 11.26 -16.33
N LYS A 110 -3.01 10.41 -16.42
CA LYS A 110 -3.03 9.05 -15.87
C LYS A 110 -3.22 9.07 -14.36
N ASP A 111 -2.45 9.90 -13.65
CA ASP A 111 -2.59 10.04 -12.19
C ASP A 111 -3.98 10.58 -11.82
N LYS A 112 -4.46 11.59 -12.53
CA LYS A 112 -5.81 12.13 -12.33
C LYS A 112 -6.91 11.13 -12.62
N ALA A 113 -6.76 10.24 -13.60
CA ALA A 113 -7.71 9.18 -13.91
C ALA A 113 -7.83 8.18 -12.74
N ILE A 114 -6.73 7.84 -12.08
CA ILE A 114 -6.75 6.97 -10.89
C ILE A 114 -7.54 7.62 -9.76
N VAL A 115 -7.33 8.91 -9.50
CA VAL A 115 -8.08 9.65 -8.47
C VAL A 115 -9.58 9.69 -8.82
N PHE A 116 -9.92 10.01 -10.08
CA PHE A 116 -11.31 10.01 -10.56
C PHE A 116 -12.00 8.65 -10.35
N VAL A 117 -11.36 7.58 -10.78
CA VAL A 117 -11.90 6.22 -10.67
C VAL A 117 -12.10 5.81 -9.21
N ARG A 118 -11.14 6.13 -8.33
CA ARG A 118 -11.30 5.88 -6.90
C ARG A 118 -12.50 6.63 -6.32
N GLN A 119 -12.67 7.90 -6.63
CA GLN A 119 -13.80 8.69 -6.14
C GLN A 119 -15.14 8.17 -6.68
N ALA A 120 -15.23 7.86 -7.98
CA ALA A 120 -16.43 7.29 -8.59
C ALA A 120 -16.78 5.91 -7.98
N ALA A 121 -15.79 5.05 -7.79
CA ALA A 121 -15.98 3.76 -7.14
C ALA A 121 -16.44 3.87 -5.68
N TRP A 122 -15.89 4.84 -4.91
CA TRP A 122 -16.35 5.13 -3.56
C TRP A 122 -17.82 5.58 -3.54
N GLN A 123 -18.25 6.46 -4.44
CA GLN A 123 -19.65 6.88 -4.54
C GLN A 123 -20.57 5.69 -4.81
N GLN A 124 -20.19 4.80 -5.74
CA GLN A 124 -20.96 3.59 -6.05
C GLN A 124 -21.06 2.63 -4.87
N VAL A 125 -19.93 2.41 -4.16
CA VAL A 125 -19.92 1.51 -2.99
C VAL A 125 -20.71 2.11 -1.83
N LEU A 126 -20.66 3.42 -1.61
CA LEU A 126 -21.49 4.08 -0.60
C LEU A 126 -22.99 3.99 -0.94
N ALA A 127 -23.35 4.20 -2.20
CA ALA A 127 -24.75 4.11 -2.65
C ALA A 127 -25.29 2.68 -2.51
N LYS A 128 -24.58 1.67 -3.01
CA LYS A 128 -25.00 0.25 -2.92
C LYS A 128 -24.78 -0.36 -1.53
N GLY A 129 -23.69 0.01 -0.86
CA GLY A 129 -23.34 -0.53 0.45
C GLY A 129 -24.38 -0.23 1.52
N THR A 130 -25.08 0.90 1.44
CA THR A 130 -26.20 1.21 2.34
C THR A 130 -27.40 0.27 2.14
N GLU A 131 -27.66 -0.20 0.92
CA GLU A 131 -28.71 -1.19 0.62
C GLU A 131 -28.29 -2.58 1.12
N THR A 132 -27.09 -3.00 0.77
CA THR A 132 -26.51 -4.30 1.18
C THR A 132 -26.41 -4.45 2.70
N LEU A 133 -26.08 -3.36 3.41
CA LEU A 133 -26.08 -3.33 4.88
C LEU A 133 -27.48 -3.44 5.49
N LYS A 134 -28.50 -2.84 4.88
CA LYS A 134 -29.90 -2.98 5.31
C LYS A 134 -30.44 -4.40 5.13
N GLU A 135 -29.95 -5.11 4.12
CA GLU A 135 -30.26 -6.51 3.85
C GLU A 135 -29.49 -7.50 4.76
N GLY A 136 -28.57 -7.00 5.59
CA GLY A 136 -27.77 -7.81 6.52
C GLY A 136 -26.60 -8.55 5.88
N ASN A 137 -26.24 -8.22 4.63
CA ASN A 137 -25.18 -8.88 3.90
C ASN A 137 -23.83 -8.17 4.12
N TYR A 138 -23.31 -8.24 5.34
CA TYR A 138 -22.11 -7.51 5.78
C TYR A 138 -20.84 -7.93 5.03
N GLU A 139 -20.74 -9.20 4.64
CA GLU A 139 -19.55 -9.74 4.00
C GLU A 139 -19.38 -9.19 2.58
N GLU A 140 -20.47 -9.05 1.84
CA GLU A 140 -20.49 -8.45 0.50
C GLU A 140 -20.15 -6.96 0.56
N ALA A 141 -20.70 -6.22 1.52
CA ALA A 141 -20.36 -4.83 1.75
C ALA A 141 -18.86 -4.65 2.04
N ILE A 142 -18.29 -5.44 2.97
CA ILE A 142 -16.85 -5.40 3.30
C ILE A 142 -15.98 -5.69 2.07
N ASN A 143 -16.35 -6.68 1.26
CA ASN A 143 -15.60 -7.04 0.05
C ASN A 143 -15.67 -5.92 -1.01
N ALA A 144 -16.80 -5.25 -1.16
CA ALA A 144 -16.93 -4.09 -2.04
C ALA A 144 -16.03 -2.93 -1.57
N PHE A 145 -15.98 -2.63 -0.27
CA PHE A 145 -15.06 -1.63 0.29
C PHE A 145 -13.59 -2.01 0.08
N LYS A 146 -13.20 -3.25 0.34
CA LYS A 146 -11.83 -3.74 0.10
C LYS A 146 -11.42 -3.55 -1.36
N LYS A 147 -12.31 -3.87 -2.30
CA LYS A 147 -12.04 -3.72 -3.74
C LYS A 147 -11.77 -2.28 -4.15
N VAL A 148 -12.46 -1.30 -3.55
CA VAL A 148 -12.20 0.12 -3.85
C VAL A 148 -10.84 0.58 -3.29
N LEU A 149 -10.45 0.06 -2.12
CA LEU A 149 -9.14 0.38 -1.53
C LEU A 149 -7.96 -0.11 -2.39
N THR A 150 -8.13 -1.21 -3.12
CA THR A 150 -7.10 -1.76 -4.02
C THR A 150 -7.11 -1.16 -5.42
N LEU A 151 -8.17 -0.42 -5.81
CA LEU A 151 -8.24 0.21 -7.12
C LEU A 151 -7.06 1.17 -7.36
N GLY A 152 -6.30 0.90 -8.43
CA GLY A 152 -5.14 1.69 -8.82
C GLY A 152 -3.86 1.45 -8.00
N SER A 153 -3.88 0.53 -7.01
CA SER A 153 -2.67 0.07 -6.33
C SER A 153 -2.03 -1.16 -6.99
N GLU A 154 -2.79 -1.88 -7.81
CA GLU A 154 -2.34 -3.08 -8.51
C GLU A 154 -1.62 -2.77 -9.84
N ASN A 155 -1.43 -1.49 -10.18
CA ASN A 155 -0.86 -1.09 -11.48
C ASN A 155 0.66 -0.93 -11.45
N ASP A 156 1.30 -1.16 -10.31
CA ASP A 156 2.75 -1.29 -10.27
C ASP A 156 3.12 -2.70 -10.74
N LEU A 157 3.33 -2.84 -12.04
CA LEU A 157 3.79 -4.08 -12.66
C LEU A 157 5.27 -4.38 -12.31
N GLY A 158 5.86 -3.55 -11.45
CA GLY A 158 7.27 -3.64 -11.10
C GLY A 158 8.17 -3.09 -12.20
N LEU A 159 9.43 -3.54 -12.21
CA LEU A 159 10.42 -3.16 -13.20
C LEU A 159 10.43 -4.20 -14.33
N ASP A 160 10.07 -3.75 -15.53
CA ASP A 160 10.26 -4.57 -16.73
C ASP A 160 11.76 -4.58 -17.09
N PHE A 161 12.34 -5.76 -17.20
CA PHE A 161 13.77 -5.94 -17.49
C PHE A 161 14.15 -5.35 -18.87
N GLU A 162 13.28 -5.44 -19.86
CA GLU A 162 13.53 -4.93 -21.20
C GLU A 162 13.39 -3.39 -21.28
N ASP A 163 12.46 -2.81 -20.54
CA ASP A 163 12.16 -1.36 -20.57
C ASP A 163 12.98 -0.55 -19.53
N THR A 164 13.71 -1.24 -18.61
CA THR A 164 14.47 -0.57 -17.56
C THR A 164 15.88 -0.22 -18.03
N THR A 165 16.17 1.08 -18.17
CA THR A 165 17.53 1.54 -18.48
C THR A 165 18.47 1.31 -17.30
N THR A 166 19.78 1.13 -17.61
CA THR A 166 20.81 0.95 -16.58
C THR A 166 20.85 2.12 -15.59
N GLU A 167 20.67 3.35 -16.06
CA GLU A 167 20.66 4.54 -15.20
C GLU A 167 19.48 4.51 -14.23
N LYS A 168 18.27 4.27 -14.72
CA LYS A 168 17.06 4.16 -13.89
C LYS A 168 17.21 3.05 -12.85
N PHE A 169 17.75 1.89 -13.24
CA PHE A 169 18.01 0.77 -12.34
C PHE A 169 19.02 1.15 -11.24
N LEU A 170 20.13 1.80 -11.61
CA LEU A 170 21.16 2.19 -10.65
C LEU A 170 20.66 3.25 -9.66
N ASP A 171 19.80 4.16 -10.09
CA ASP A 171 19.23 5.19 -9.20
C ASP A 171 18.25 4.57 -8.19
N LEU A 172 17.39 3.67 -8.62
CA LEU A 172 16.51 2.90 -7.73
C LEU A 172 17.33 2.05 -6.74
N LEU A 173 18.40 1.41 -7.22
CA LEU A 173 19.28 0.62 -6.38
C LEU A 173 20.00 1.48 -5.33
N LYS A 174 20.44 2.69 -5.68
CA LYS A 174 21.05 3.62 -4.72
C LYS A 174 20.08 4.05 -3.63
N GLU A 175 18.81 4.33 -3.97
CA GLU A 175 17.78 4.66 -2.99
C GLU A 175 17.55 3.54 -1.97
N ASP A 176 17.49 2.28 -2.44
CA ASP A 176 17.27 1.12 -1.57
C ASP A 176 18.51 0.80 -0.70
N TYR A 177 19.73 1.05 -1.21
CA TYR A 177 21.01 0.75 -0.53
C TYR A 177 21.71 1.99 0.02
N ASP A 178 21.00 3.09 0.23
CA ASP A 178 21.58 4.24 0.91
C ASP A 178 22.05 3.84 2.32
N LYS A 179 23.35 3.98 2.57
CA LYS A 179 23.99 3.59 3.84
C LYS A 179 23.36 4.27 5.06
N GLY A 180 22.80 5.47 4.89
CA GLY A 180 22.06 6.19 5.93
C GLY A 180 20.72 5.55 6.29
N SER A 181 20.18 4.69 5.42
CA SER A 181 18.91 4.01 5.61
C SER A 181 19.02 2.61 6.24
N MET A 182 20.22 2.03 6.31
CA MET A 182 20.46 0.70 6.88
C MET A 182 20.46 0.73 8.40
N LEU A 183 19.89 -0.31 9.01
CA LEU A 183 20.01 -0.54 10.44
C LEU A 183 21.20 -1.45 10.73
N GLN A 184 22.24 -0.89 11.33
CA GLN A 184 23.39 -1.68 11.78
C GLN A 184 22.97 -2.67 12.86
N THR A 185 23.49 -3.89 12.77
CA THR A 185 23.21 -4.94 13.77
C THR A 185 24.04 -4.74 15.05
N GLY A 186 25.09 -3.95 14.98
CA GLY A 186 26.07 -3.80 16.06
C GLY A 186 26.97 -5.04 16.23
N ILE A 187 26.89 -6.01 15.32
CA ILE A 187 27.76 -7.19 15.25
C ILE A 187 28.62 -7.03 13.99
N PRO A 188 29.90 -6.66 14.11
CA PRO A 188 30.72 -6.28 12.97
C PRO A 188 30.80 -7.33 11.86
N ALA A 189 30.79 -8.62 12.23
CA ALA A 189 30.81 -9.72 11.27
C ALA A 189 29.49 -9.78 10.44
N TRP A 190 28.35 -9.50 11.08
CA TRP A 190 27.06 -9.45 10.40
C TRP A 190 26.92 -8.21 9.52
N ASP A 191 27.31 -7.05 10.06
CA ASP A 191 27.27 -5.81 9.29
C ASP A 191 28.14 -5.89 8.04
N LYS A 192 29.33 -6.49 8.15
CA LYS A 192 30.19 -6.75 7.00
C LYS A 192 29.54 -7.71 5.99
N ALA A 193 28.94 -8.80 6.45
CA ALA A 193 28.28 -9.77 5.58
C ALA A 193 27.04 -9.22 4.90
N LEU A 194 26.32 -8.31 5.54
CA LEU A 194 25.11 -7.64 5.04
C LEU A 194 25.40 -6.36 4.24
N GLY A 195 26.67 -6.02 4.02
CA GLY A 195 27.02 -4.81 3.27
C GLY A 195 26.78 -3.50 4.04
N GLY A 196 26.58 -3.54 5.36
CA GLY A 196 26.40 -2.37 6.22
C GLY A 196 25.30 -2.51 7.28
N GLY A 197 24.47 -3.52 7.18
CA GLY A 197 23.36 -3.76 8.12
C GLY A 197 22.09 -4.25 7.43
N PHE A 198 20.97 -4.20 8.13
CA PHE A 198 19.66 -4.55 7.58
C PHE A 198 19.14 -3.44 6.67
N VAL A 199 18.77 -3.82 5.45
CA VAL A 199 18.21 -2.93 4.43
C VAL A 199 16.70 -2.78 4.66
N LYS A 200 16.15 -1.58 4.42
CA LYS A 200 14.70 -1.32 4.47
C LYS A 200 13.96 -2.19 3.46
N LYS A 201 12.68 -2.44 3.72
CA LYS A 201 11.75 -3.23 2.88
C LYS A 201 12.13 -4.71 2.74
N ASN A 202 13.21 -5.17 3.39
CA ASN A 202 13.64 -6.57 3.34
C ASN A 202 13.18 -7.36 4.56
N LEU A 203 12.93 -8.66 4.34
CA LEU A 203 12.71 -9.63 5.39
C LEU A 203 14.03 -10.33 5.73
N HIS A 204 14.46 -10.19 6.99
CA HIS A 204 15.65 -10.84 7.50
C HIS A 204 15.25 -11.97 8.46
N LEU A 205 15.80 -13.17 8.25
CA LEU A 205 15.53 -14.34 9.08
C LEU A 205 16.75 -14.69 9.93
N ILE A 206 16.53 -14.85 11.24
CA ILE A 206 17.55 -15.32 12.19
C ILE A 206 17.19 -16.75 12.58
N GLY A 207 17.99 -17.72 12.11
CA GLY A 207 17.85 -19.13 12.44
C GLY A 207 18.84 -19.53 13.52
N ALA A 208 18.37 -20.29 14.52
CA ALA A 208 19.22 -20.92 15.53
C ALA A 208 18.60 -22.23 16.00
N ALA A 209 19.42 -23.19 16.44
CA ALA A 209 18.96 -24.36 17.13
C ALA A 209 18.23 -23.99 18.44
N PRO A 210 17.36 -24.85 18.96
CA PRO A 210 16.79 -24.66 20.29
C PRO A 210 17.87 -24.39 21.33
N GLY A 211 17.68 -23.36 22.16
CA GLY A 211 18.70 -22.91 23.12
C GLY A 211 19.86 -22.10 22.53
N GLY A 212 19.93 -21.91 21.20
CA GLY A 212 21.01 -21.18 20.50
C GLY A 212 20.99 -19.66 20.67
N GLY A 213 20.14 -19.12 21.54
CA GLY A 213 20.15 -17.70 21.88
C GLY A 213 19.38 -16.77 20.93
N LYS A 214 18.51 -17.29 20.03
CA LYS A 214 17.72 -16.52 19.07
C LYS A 214 17.01 -15.32 19.72
N SER A 215 16.20 -15.55 20.77
CA SER A 215 15.43 -14.47 21.45
C SER A 215 16.35 -13.46 22.14
N LYS A 216 17.51 -13.89 22.66
CA LYS A 216 18.53 -12.99 23.22
C LYS A 216 19.19 -12.15 22.13
N THR A 217 19.49 -12.74 20.98
CA THR A 217 20.01 -12.01 19.81
C THR A 217 19.01 -10.97 19.35
N MET A 218 17.72 -11.32 19.27
CA MET A 218 16.67 -10.36 18.90
C MET A 218 16.52 -9.24 19.93
N ALA A 219 16.63 -9.53 21.23
CA ALA A 219 16.66 -8.51 22.28
C ALA A 219 17.87 -7.57 22.15
N TYR A 220 19.05 -8.10 21.82
CA TYR A 220 20.23 -7.30 21.51
C TYR A 220 20.03 -6.40 20.27
N LEU A 221 19.51 -6.95 19.20
CA LEU A 221 19.20 -6.17 17.98
C LEU A 221 18.14 -5.10 18.26
N THR A 222 17.17 -5.38 19.13
CA THR A 222 16.20 -4.38 19.58
C THR A 222 16.86 -3.22 20.31
N LYS A 223 17.83 -3.51 21.20
CA LYS A 223 18.67 -2.49 21.84
C LYS A 223 19.41 -1.66 20.78
N GLN A 224 20.09 -2.29 19.82
CA GLN A 224 20.81 -1.60 18.75
C GLN A 224 19.90 -0.69 17.91
N ALA A 225 18.69 -1.15 17.60
CA ALA A 225 17.69 -0.35 16.93
C ALA A 225 17.24 0.87 17.75
N MET A 226 17.10 0.72 19.09
CA MET A 226 16.83 1.85 19.99
C MET A 226 17.97 2.86 20.03
N GLU A 227 19.21 2.39 20.10
CA GLU A 227 20.41 3.24 20.06
C GLU A 227 20.55 4.00 18.72
N SER A 228 19.97 3.45 17.65
CA SER A 228 19.85 4.08 16.34
C SER A 228 18.59 4.94 16.19
N PHE A 229 17.88 5.26 17.28
CA PHE A 229 16.65 6.06 17.32
C PHE A 229 15.52 5.51 16.44
N LYS A 230 15.47 4.19 16.23
CA LYS A 230 14.41 3.56 15.45
C LYS A 230 13.17 3.31 16.29
N LYS A 231 12.00 3.40 15.63
CA LYS A 231 10.69 3.08 16.20
C LYS A 231 10.41 1.59 16.00
N ILE A 232 10.12 0.87 17.05
CA ILE A 232 10.14 -0.60 17.06
C ILE A 232 8.79 -1.15 17.50
N ILE A 233 8.33 -2.19 16.80
CA ILE A 233 7.31 -3.11 17.28
C ILE A 233 7.96 -4.49 17.41
N PHE A 234 7.85 -5.09 18.62
CA PHE A 234 8.32 -6.43 18.88
C PHE A 234 7.11 -7.34 19.17
N ILE A 235 6.88 -8.30 18.31
CA ILE A 235 5.81 -9.29 18.45
C ILE A 235 6.46 -10.60 18.88
N THR A 236 6.03 -11.13 20.03
CA THR A 236 6.51 -12.41 20.55
C THR A 236 5.37 -13.43 20.55
N LEU A 237 5.67 -14.65 20.15
CA LEU A 237 4.77 -15.80 20.13
C LEU A 237 5.26 -16.91 21.08
N GLU A 238 6.42 -16.73 21.71
CA GLU A 238 7.05 -17.71 22.57
C GLU A 238 7.14 -17.21 24.02
N LEU A 239 7.72 -16.03 24.22
CA LEU A 239 7.92 -15.44 25.53
C LEU A 239 6.80 -14.44 25.87
N SER A 240 6.49 -14.31 27.17
CA SER A 240 5.60 -13.24 27.61
C SER A 240 6.18 -11.85 27.33
N GLU A 241 5.33 -10.82 27.38
CA GLU A 241 5.76 -9.43 27.24
C GLU A 241 6.81 -9.08 28.30
N THR A 242 6.63 -9.54 29.54
CA THR A 242 7.55 -9.31 30.66
C THR A 242 8.91 -9.98 30.45
N GLU A 243 8.93 -11.25 30.00
CA GLU A 243 10.17 -11.97 29.73
C GLU A 243 10.94 -11.37 28.54
N THR A 244 10.22 -10.97 27.48
CA THR A 244 10.81 -10.26 26.35
C THR A 244 11.42 -8.94 26.79
N GLN A 245 10.68 -8.15 27.58
CA GLN A 245 11.19 -6.90 28.14
C GLN A 245 12.39 -7.13 29.05
N ALA A 246 12.40 -8.20 29.85
CA ALA A 246 13.54 -8.57 30.70
C ALA A 246 14.78 -8.90 29.84
N ASN A 247 14.64 -9.63 28.74
CA ASN A 247 15.75 -9.89 27.82
C ASN A 247 16.30 -8.61 27.20
N ILE A 248 15.43 -7.66 26.81
CA ILE A 248 15.84 -6.35 26.29
C ILE A 248 16.57 -5.56 27.38
N ASN A 249 16.05 -5.55 28.62
CA ASN A 249 16.71 -4.87 29.73
C ASN A 249 18.07 -5.50 30.09
N CYS A 250 18.21 -6.83 30.00
CA CYS A 250 19.51 -7.49 30.13
C CYS A 250 20.50 -6.98 29.06
N ALA A 251 20.05 -6.83 27.83
CA ALA A 251 20.91 -6.32 26.76
C ALA A 251 21.30 -4.85 26.96
N ILE A 252 20.43 -4.04 27.56
CA ILE A 252 20.66 -2.62 27.85
C ILE A 252 21.63 -2.46 29.03
N THR A 253 21.35 -3.16 30.13
CA THR A 253 22.06 -2.94 31.40
C THR A 253 23.33 -3.77 31.56
N GLY A 254 23.44 -4.87 30.77
CA GLY A 254 24.51 -5.86 30.92
C GLY A 254 24.30 -6.79 32.14
N LEU A 255 23.22 -6.62 32.89
CA LEU A 255 22.87 -7.49 34.03
C LEU A 255 22.09 -8.69 33.54
N ASN A 256 22.34 -9.87 34.08
CA ASN A 256 21.50 -11.02 33.80
C ASN A 256 20.21 -10.98 34.64
N MET A 257 19.24 -11.84 34.33
CA MET A 257 17.93 -11.84 34.99
C MET A 257 18.02 -12.03 36.52
N TYR A 258 18.93 -12.89 37.01
CA TYR A 258 19.12 -13.11 38.45
C TYR A 258 19.68 -11.86 39.11
N GLN A 259 20.62 -11.19 38.48
CA GLN A 259 21.19 -9.94 38.97
C GLN A 259 20.15 -8.82 39.03
N MET A 260 19.27 -8.71 38.00
CA MET A 260 18.18 -7.72 38.01
C MET A 260 17.16 -7.97 39.15
N LEU A 261 16.94 -9.22 39.54
CA LEU A 261 16.03 -9.57 40.63
C LEU A 261 16.68 -9.40 42.01
N ASN A 262 18.01 -9.31 42.11
CA ASN A 262 18.70 -9.09 43.38
C ASN A 262 18.52 -7.64 43.83
N PRO A 263 17.98 -7.41 45.08
CA PRO A 263 17.81 -6.06 45.62
C PRO A 263 19.12 -5.24 45.69
N GLU A 264 20.28 -5.90 45.86
CA GLU A 264 21.58 -5.24 45.90
C GLU A 264 21.97 -4.55 44.57
N ASN A 265 21.47 -5.05 43.45
CA ASN A 265 21.74 -4.48 42.10
C ASN A 265 20.66 -3.50 41.66
N ARG A 266 19.68 -3.20 42.52
CA ARG A 266 18.53 -2.38 42.12
C ARG A 266 18.94 -0.97 41.67
N GLU A 267 19.81 -0.33 42.42
CA GLU A 267 20.31 1.01 42.15
C GLU A 267 21.09 1.04 40.82
N GLU A 268 21.94 0.06 40.60
CA GLU A 268 22.69 -0.08 39.32
C GLU A 268 21.76 -0.29 38.14
N PHE A 269 20.78 -1.17 38.28
CA PHE A 269 19.78 -1.45 37.25
C PHE A 269 18.99 -0.20 36.89
N ASP A 270 18.43 0.49 37.88
CA ASP A 270 17.62 1.68 37.67
C ASP A 270 18.44 2.82 37.06
N HIS A 271 19.68 3.01 37.52
CA HIS A 271 20.60 4.00 36.96
C HIS A 271 20.90 3.74 35.49
N LYS A 272 21.35 2.53 35.12
CA LYS A 272 21.68 2.16 33.75
C LYS A 272 20.47 2.31 32.81
N LEU A 273 19.29 1.87 33.25
CA LEU A 273 18.07 2.00 32.44
C LEU A 273 17.63 3.44 32.29
N ALA A 274 17.75 4.25 33.32
CA ALA A 274 17.45 5.69 33.26
C ALA A 274 18.40 6.42 32.30
N MET A 275 19.69 6.15 32.37
CA MET A 275 20.70 6.67 31.45
C MET A 275 20.38 6.31 29.99
N PHE A 276 20.06 5.05 29.74
CA PHE A 276 19.68 4.60 28.41
C PHE A 276 18.44 5.34 27.87
N LYS A 277 17.41 5.46 28.69
CA LYS A 277 16.18 6.19 28.32
C LYS A 277 16.44 7.68 28.07
N ALA A 278 17.29 8.31 28.86
CA ALA A 278 17.64 9.72 28.71
C ALA A 278 18.43 9.99 27.43
N ASN A 279 19.34 9.07 27.06
CA ASN A 279 20.18 9.25 25.89
C ASN A 279 19.48 8.91 24.56
N PHE A 280 18.64 7.87 24.53
CA PHE A 280 18.13 7.31 23.29
C PHE A 280 16.61 7.48 23.10
N HIS A 281 15.87 7.95 24.12
CA HIS A 281 14.41 8.13 24.07
C HIS A 281 13.68 6.95 23.37
N PRO A 282 13.88 5.70 23.83
CA PRO A 282 13.51 4.50 23.09
C PRO A 282 12.00 4.41 22.84
N GLN A 283 11.65 4.09 21.62
CA GLN A 283 10.26 3.89 21.18
C GLN A 283 10.08 2.43 20.74
N CYS A 284 9.69 1.57 21.68
CA CYS A 284 9.47 0.15 21.45
C CYS A 284 8.15 -0.30 22.10
N VAL A 285 7.35 -1.01 21.32
CA VAL A 285 6.12 -1.66 21.79
C VAL A 285 6.31 -3.16 21.70
N VAL A 286 6.18 -3.86 22.82
CA VAL A 286 6.26 -5.33 22.90
C VAL A 286 4.85 -5.89 23.02
N LYS A 287 4.51 -6.91 22.20
CA LYS A 287 3.20 -7.58 22.23
C LYS A 287 3.36 -9.08 22.14
N PHE A 288 2.75 -9.79 23.10
CA PHE A 288 2.63 -11.25 23.08
C PHE A 288 1.33 -11.70 22.45
N TYR A 289 1.41 -12.74 21.65
CA TYR A 289 0.26 -13.50 21.18
C TYR A 289 0.46 -14.98 21.40
N LYS A 290 -0.58 -15.68 21.82
CA LYS A 290 -0.54 -17.14 21.95
C LYS A 290 -0.27 -17.79 20.58
N PRO A 291 0.60 -18.81 20.53
CA PRO A 291 0.83 -19.57 19.31
C PRO A 291 -0.48 -20.09 18.68
N GLY A 292 -0.64 -19.93 17.37
CA GLY A 292 -1.86 -20.34 16.65
C GLY A 292 -3.05 -19.38 16.73
N ALA A 293 -2.96 -18.30 17.51
CA ALA A 293 -4.02 -17.28 17.61
C ALA A 293 -3.77 -16.06 16.70
N ILE A 294 -2.68 -16.06 15.94
CA ILE A 294 -2.25 -14.92 15.13
C ILE A 294 -2.27 -15.25 13.63
N THR A 295 -2.79 -14.31 12.86
CA THR A 295 -2.74 -14.31 11.39
C THR A 295 -2.00 -13.06 10.92
N ALA A 296 -1.66 -12.99 9.65
CA ALA A 296 -1.09 -11.78 9.04
C ALA A 296 -1.99 -10.56 9.26
N ASP A 297 -3.32 -10.73 9.12
CA ASP A 297 -4.31 -9.67 9.37
C ASP A 297 -4.30 -9.21 10.83
N THR A 298 -4.13 -10.14 11.78
CA THR A 298 -4.02 -9.79 13.21
C THR A 298 -2.80 -8.93 13.48
N ILE A 299 -1.66 -9.29 12.89
CA ILE A 299 -0.42 -8.49 12.97
C ILE A 299 -0.63 -7.12 12.35
N HIS A 300 -1.16 -7.07 11.13
CA HIS A 300 -1.44 -5.83 10.44
C HIS A 300 -2.36 -4.91 11.26
N ASN A 301 -3.48 -5.41 11.72
CA ASN A 301 -4.44 -4.65 12.52
C ASN A 301 -3.81 -4.14 13.84
N PHE A 302 -2.94 -4.93 14.47
CA PHE A 302 -2.23 -4.49 15.66
C PHE A 302 -1.27 -3.34 15.35
N ILE A 303 -0.49 -3.44 14.27
CA ILE A 303 0.42 -2.38 13.83
C ILE A 303 -0.37 -1.09 13.59
N GLN A 304 -1.50 -1.15 12.89
CA GLN A 304 -2.35 0.01 12.64
C GLN A 304 -2.89 0.64 13.93
N LYS A 305 -3.32 -0.19 14.91
CA LYS A 305 -3.75 0.28 16.22
C LYS A 305 -2.62 1.01 16.97
N VAL A 306 -1.39 0.49 16.92
CA VAL A 306 -0.23 1.14 17.56
C VAL A 306 0.07 2.48 16.88
N ILE A 307 0.06 2.52 15.55
CA ILE A 307 0.27 3.75 14.77
C ILE A 307 -0.77 4.81 15.17
N GLN A 308 -2.04 4.44 15.15
CA GLN A 308 -3.13 5.35 15.51
C GLN A 308 -3.01 5.86 16.96
N HIS A 309 -2.78 4.96 17.92
CA HIS A 309 -2.59 5.32 19.33
C HIS A 309 -1.40 6.28 19.53
N LYS A 310 -0.28 6.01 18.87
CA LYS A 310 0.91 6.87 18.95
C LYS A 310 0.67 8.24 18.30
N LYS A 311 -0.08 8.28 17.20
CA LYS A 311 -0.47 9.53 16.56
C LYS A 311 -1.35 10.39 17.49
N GLU A 312 -2.30 9.76 18.16
CA GLU A 312 -3.19 10.43 19.10
C GLU A 312 -2.45 10.94 20.37
N THR A 313 -1.50 10.14 20.89
CA THR A 313 -0.79 10.45 22.13
C THR A 313 0.40 11.38 21.94
N LEU A 314 1.10 11.30 20.83
CA LEU A 314 2.33 12.07 20.56
C LEU A 314 2.11 13.23 19.59
N GLY A 315 0.97 13.27 18.87
CA GLY A 315 0.67 14.30 17.88
C GLY A 315 1.55 14.26 16.63
N ILE A 316 2.27 13.15 16.38
CA ILE A 316 3.20 12.97 15.26
C ILE A 316 2.78 11.80 14.37
N ASP A 317 3.18 11.82 13.11
CA ASP A 317 3.03 10.68 12.19
C ASP A 317 4.07 9.60 12.58
N TRP A 318 3.66 8.74 13.53
CA TRP A 318 4.49 7.67 14.03
C TRP A 318 4.29 6.40 13.18
N LYS A 319 5.36 5.88 12.61
CA LYS A 319 5.39 4.59 11.90
C LYS A 319 6.56 3.77 12.42
N PRO A 320 6.43 2.44 12.57
CA PRO A 320 7.57 1.60 12.94
C PRO A 320 8.61 1.57 11.83
N ASP A 321 9.88 1.71 12.20
CA ASP A 321 11.02 1.50 11.31
C ASP A 321 11.42 0.03 11.23
N VAL A 322 11.20 -0.72 12.34
CA VAL A 322 11.57 -2.14 12.48
C VAL A 322 10.46 -2.90 13.18
N ILE A 323 10.14 -4.08 12.65
CA ILE A 323 9.22 -5.02 13.27
C ILE A 323 9.97 -6.33 13.51
N PHE A 324 10.12 -6.71 14.78
CA PHE A 324 10.63 -8.02 15.17
C PHE A 324 9.47 -8.97 15.42
N VAL A 325 9.61 -10.24 14.96
CA VAL A 325 8.64 -11.31 15.22
C VAL A 325 9.39 -12.54 15.74
N ASP A 326 9.23 -12.89 17.01
CA ASP A 326 9.86 -14.03 17.66
C ASP A 326 8.79 -15.08 18.04
N TYR A 327 8.61 -16.12 17.30
CA TYR A 327 9.02 -16.52 15.97
C TYR A 327 7.83 -16.95 15.11
N LEU A 328 7.97 -16.97 13.80
CA LEU A 328 6.92 -17.42 12.87
C LEU A 328 6.83 -18.95 12.94
N TYR A 329 5.80 -19.45 13.61
CA TYR A 329 5.50 -20.88 13.64
C TYR A 329 4.84 -21.30 12.33
N GLN A 330 5.19 -22.48 11.81
CA GLN A 330 4.66 -23.05 10.55
C GLN A 330 3.12 -23.22 10.48
N LYS A 331 2.38 -22.83 11.52
CA LYS A 331 0.91 -22.88 11.61
C LYS A 331 0.23 -21.51 11.50
N MET A 332 0.84 -20.53 10.84
CA MET A 332 0.08 -19.38 10.33
C MET A 332 -0.72 -19.81 9.08
N TYR A 333 -1.45 -20.91 9.20
CA TYR A 333 -2.29 -21.39 8.12
C TYR A 333 -3.65 -20.70 8.15
N HIS A 334 -4.04 -20.22 6.98
CA HIS A 334 -5.38 -19.89 6.61
C HIS A 334 -6.39 -20.85 7.26
N LYS A 335 -7.34 -20.34 8.02
CA LYS A 335 -8.65 -20.98 8.07
C LYS A 335 -9.25 -20.78 6.68
N GLN A 336 -9.27 -21.87 5.91
CA GLN A 336 -10.14 -21.99 4.75
C GLN A 336 -11.58 -21.83 5.18
#